data_1e4bd2d27c7d119d1ee6dd0228dda0c2
#
_entry.id   1e4bd2d27c7d119d1ee6dd0228dda0c2
#
_cell.length_a   1.000
_cell.length_b   1.000
_cell.length_c   1.000
_cell.angle_alpha   90.00
_cell.angle_beta   90.00
_cell.angle_gamma   90.00
#
_symmetry.space_group_name_H-M   'P 1'
#
loop_
_entity.id
_entity.type
_entity.pdbx_description
1 polymer ?
#
loop_
_entity_poly.entity_id
_entity_poly.type
_entity_poly.pdbx_seq_one_letter_code
_entity_poly.pdbx_strand_id
1 'polypeptide(L)'
;MAQKTFRPMLTYSDEAHRLNEKSGIFHNKGVNQIKEIIHSAICSVFFIDESQRVTMSDIGSVDEIRRWSEAEGSEVTEMQLVSQFRCNGSDGYIAFIDDLLQIRDTANFTMDSPDYDIRVFDTPEEVRQLIIEKNKLANRARILAGYCWEWPTSERKNTNYHDIQIGDFGISWNLQNGQAFAISPDSVNEAGCIHTTQGLEFDYVGVIIGDDMRYESGKVITDFTRRASTDQSIKELKKLAKSSPEEAKVRADEIIKNTYRTLMTRGMKGCYIYCTNAGMRDYIRKRIEAAQGKDNHHKADYDEFGNINLSMENAKGKYKDTVNSDYYEVTKENVAAEKIEKYKKV
;
A
#
# COMPACT_ATOMS: atom_id res chain seq x y z
N MET A 1 14.62 23.27 -42.63
CA MET A 1 13.51 22.29 -42.58
C MET A 1 13.36 21.81 -41.16
N ALA A 2 12.28 22.21 -40.46
CA ALA A 2 12.01 21.72 -39.11
C ALA A 2 11.60 20.26 -39.27
N GLN A 3 12.37 19.33 -38.66
CA GLN A 3 11.94 17.96 -38.52
C GLN A 3 10.61 17.97 -37.77
N LYS A 4 9.52 17.58 -38.45
CA LYS A 4 8.26 17.29 -37.81
C LYS A 4 8.55 16.07 -36.87
N THR A 5 8.78 16.32 -35.62
CA THR A 5 8.81 15.27 -34.60
C THR A 5 7.43 14.63 -34.60
N PHE A 6 7.36 13.39 -35.00
CA PHE A 6 6.16 12.59 -34.93
C PHE A 6 5.81 12.38 -33.46
N ARG A 7 4.70 12.94 -33.00
CA ARG A 7 4.15 12.67 -31.66
C ARG A 7 3.11 11.57 -31.79
N PRO A 8 3.19 10.48 -31.03
CA PRO A 8 2.13 9.48 -30.99
C PRO A 8 0.83 10.14 -30.53
N MET A 9 -0.31 9.59 -30.96
CA MET A 9 -1.62 10.10 -30.57
C MET A 9 -1.87 9.88 -29.07
N LEU A 10 -1.44 8.74 -28.54
CA LEU A 10 -1.68 8.32 -27.17
C LEU A 10 -0.41 7.72 -26.56
N THR A 11 -0.17 8.09 -25.32
CA THR A 11 0.74 7.37 -24.42
C THR A 11 0.03 7.09 -23.10
N TYR A 12 0.45 6.06 -22.38
CA TYR A 12 -0.02 5.79 -21.03
C TYR A 12 1.13 5.45 -20.12
N SER A 13 1.00 5.80 -18.86
CA SER A 13 1.93 5.44 -17.79
C SER A 13 1.15 4.72 -16.70
N ASP A 14 1.43 3.44 -16.54
CA ASP A 14 0.98 2.68 -15.39
C ASP A 14 1.92 2.93 -14.20
N GLU A 15 1.41 2.75 -12.97
CA GLU A 15 2.19 3.03 -11.74
C GLU A 15 2.83 4.44 -11.75
N ALA A 16 2.07 5.46 -12.21
CA ALA A 16 2.62 6.80 -12.44
C ALA A 16 3.14 7.48 -11.16
N HIS A 17 2.76 7.01 -9.97
CA HIS A 17 3.33 7.44 -8.70
C HIS A 17 4.84 7.17 -8.58
N ARG A 18 5.39 6.22 -9.38
CA ARG A 18 6.81 5.86 -9.40
C ARG A 18 7.65 6.69 -10.37
N LEU A 19 7.07 7.66 -11.06
CA LEU A 19 7.82 8.54 -11.94
C LEU A 19 8.83 9.36 -11.15
N ASN A 20 9.98 9.63 -11.76
CA ASN A 20 11.11 10.30 -11.15
C ASN A 20 11.41 11.64 -11.82
N GLU A 21 12.15 12.53 -11.13
CA GLU A 21 12.60 13.77 -11.74
C GLU A 21 13.41 13.55 -13.02
N LYS A 22 14.27 12.53 -13.02
CA LYS A 22 15.17 12.28 -14.16
C LYS A 22 14.98 10.90 -14.74
N SER A 23 15.01 10.83 -16.06
CA SER A 23 14.93 9.62 -16.86
C SER A 23 16.28 8.89 -16.96
N GLY A 24 16.22 7.65 -17.47
CA GLY A 24 17.38 6.80 -17.75
C GLY A 24 17.84 5.98 -16.56
N ILE A 25 18.59 4.90 -16.85
CA ILE A 25 19.05 3.91 -15.85
C ILE A 25 19.85 4.55 -14.71
N PHE A 26 20.54 5.65 -15.00
CA PHE A 26 21.36 6.38 -14.01
C PHE A 26 20.68 7.65 -13.48
N HIS A 27 19.38 7.85 -13.75
CA HIS A 27 18.62 9.05 -13.36
C HIS A 27 19.36 10.35 -13.71
N ASN A 28 19.96 10.45 -14.89
CA ASN A 28 20.80 11.56 -15.33
C ASN A 28 20.33 12.20 -16.63
N LYS A 29 19.21 11.80 -17.18
CA LYS A 29 18.64 12.32 -18.43
C LYS A 29 17.34 13.04 -18.16
N GLY A 30 17.03 14.03 -19.01
CA GLY A 30 15.79 14.79 -18.93
C GLY A 30 15.72 15.71 -17.72
N VAL A 31 14.54 16.26 -17.51
CA VAL A 31 14.24 17.25 -16.45
C VAL A 31 13.18 16.73 -15.49
N ASN A 32 12.12 16.13 -16.02
CA ASN A 32 11.00 15.58 -15.24
C ASN A 32 10.23 14.58 -16.10
N GLN A 33 10.09 13.34 -15.65
CA GLN A 33 9.45 12.27 -16.43
C GLN A 33 7.99 12.57 -16.73
N ILE A 34 7.25 13.22 -15.83
CA ILE A 34 5.85 13.59 -16.06
C ILE A 34 5.77 14.58 -17.22
N LYS A 35 6.59 15.63 -17.17
CA LYS A 35 6.69 16.61 -18.25
C LYS A 35 7.05 15.97 -19.58
N GLU A 36 8.01 15.06 -19.59
CA GLU A 36 8.47 14.36 -20.78
C GLU A 36 7.37 13.51 -21.41
N ILE A 37 6.57 12.80 -20.58
CA ILE A 37 5.43 12.00 -21.03
C ILE A 37 4.35 12.91 -21.64
N ILE A 38 3.98 14.00 -20.97
CA ILE A 38 3.00 14.97 -21.47
C ILE A 38 3.46 15.57 -22.81
N HIS A 39 4.73 15.95 -22.90
CA HIS A 39 5.27 16.53 -24.13
C HIS A 39 5.42 15.53 -25.27
N SER A 40 5.51 14.22 -24.98
CA SER A 40 5.80 13.18 -25.99
C SER A 40 4.61 12.80 -26.86
N ALA A 41 3.36 13.03 -26.42
CA ALA A 41 2.14 12.58 -27.09
C ALA A 41 1.10 13.70 -27.21
N ILE A 42 0.05 13.46 -28.02
CA ILE A 42 -1.10 14.35 -28.13
C ILE A 42 -2.01 14.16 -26.91
N CYS A 43 -2.16 12.91 -26.44
CA CYS A 43 -2.92 12.56 -25.25
C CYS A 43 -2.05 11.68 -24.36
N SER A 44 -1.99 11.96 -23.06
CA SER A 44 -1.26 11.19 -22.08
C SER A 44 -2.21 10.73 -20.98
N VAL A 45 -2.20 9.43 -20.66
CA VAL A 45 -3.01 8.82 -19.61
C VAL A 45 -2.08 8.34 -18.49
N PHE A 46 -2.39 8.75 -17.25
CA PHE A 46 -1.64 8.37 -16.06
C PHE A 46 -2.53 7.56 -15.12
N PHE A 47 -2.14 6.31 -14.84
CA PHE A 47 -2.74 5.51 -13.77
C PHE A 47 -1.91 5.70 -12.52
N ILE A 48 -2.53 6.28 -11.49
CA ILE A 48 -1.81 6.72 -10.29
C ILE A 48 -2.52 6.29 -8.99
N ASP A 49 -1.74 5.84 -8.03
CA ASP A 49 -2.14 5.62 -6.64
C ASP A 49 -1.05 6.18 -5.73
N GLU A 50 -1.24 7.41 -5.25
CA GLU A 50 -0.24 8.11 -4.42
C GLU A 50 0.08 7.38 -3.12
N SER A 51 -0.84 6.57 -2.60
CA SER A 51 -0.62 5.75 -1.42
C SER A 51 0.40 4.61 -1.61
N GLN A 52 0.83 4.38 -2.86
CA GLN A 52 1.89 3.44 -3.20
C GLN A 52 3.25 4.10 -3.43
N ARG A 53 3.41 5.37 -3.14
CA ARG A 53 4.75 6.02 -3.10
C ARG A 53 5.53 5.48 -1.91
N VAL A 54 6.64 4.84 -2.19
CA VAL A 54 7.46 4.14 -1.19
C VAL A 54 8.93 4.53 -1.22
N THR A 55 9.29 5.50 -2.09
CA THR A 55 10.64 6.07 -2.14
C THR A 55 10.60 7.60 -2.21
N MET A 56 11.68 8.25 -1.81
CA MET A 56 11.83 9.71 -1.92
C MET A 56 11.88 10.20 -3.37
N SER A 57 12.28 9.35 -4.30
CA SER A 57 12.37 9.67 -5.71
C SER A 57 11.05 9.58 -6.47
N ASP A 58 10.01 9.02 -5.83
CA ASP A 58 8.67 8.90 -6.41
C ASP A 58 7.99 10.28 -6.43
N ILE A 59 8.08 11.00 -7.54
CA ILE A 59 7.50 12.36 -7.69
C ILE A 59 6.08 12.34 -8.25
N GLY A 60 5.62 11.17 -8.70
CA GLY A 60 4.29 11.06 -9.31
C GLY A 60 3.19 11.43 -8.32
N SER A 61 2.48 12.53 -8.59
CA SER A 61 1.29 12.97 -7.87
C SER A 61 0.30 13.62 -8.83
N VAL A 62 -0.97 13.66 -8.43
CA VAL A 62 -2.02 14.35 -9.20
C VAL A 62 -1.65 15.81 -9.37
N ASP A 63 -1.12 16.45 -8.33
CA ASP A 63 -0.72 17.86 -8.37
C ASP A 63 0.45 18.11 -9.33
N GLU A 64 1.46 17.22 -9.34
CA GLU A 64 2.57 17.34 -10.29
C GLU A 64 2.12 17.14 -11.73
N ILE A 65 1.24 16.17 -11.99
CA ILE A 65 0.66 15.94 -13.32
C ILE A 65 -0.13 17.17 -13.76
N ARG A 66 -0.98 17.73 -12.90
CA ARG A 66 -1.77 18.93 -13.16
C ARG A 66 -0.85 20.12 -13.45
N ARG A 67 0.14 20.37 -12.60
CA ARG A 67 1.10 21.48 -12.76
C ARG A 67 1.81 21.45 -14.12
N TRP A 68 2.31 20.28 -14.52
CA TRP A 68 3.01 20.14 -15.80
C TRP A 68 2.05 20.20 -17.00
N SER A 69 0.83 19.69 -16.86
CA SER A 69 -0.19 19.79 -17.92
C SER A 69 -0.59 21.24 -18.18
N GLU A 70 -0.81 22.02 -17.13
CA GLU A 70 -1.10 23.45 -17.23
C GLU A 70 0.07 24.22 -17.86
N ALA A 71 1.30 23.92 -17.47
CA ALA A 71 2.50 24.54 -18.03
C ALA A 71 2.69 24.26 -19.52
N GLU A 72 2.24 23.10 -20.03
CA GLU A 72 2.27 22.72 -21.44
C GLU A 72 0.96 23.11 -22.18
N GLY A 73 0.01 23.76 -21.52
CA GLY A 73 -1.27 24.20 -22.10
C GLY A 73 -2.22 23.04 -22.45
N SER A 74 -2.09 21.92 -21.75
CA SER A 74 -2.94 20.74 -21.94
C SER A 74 -4.20 20.81 -21.09
N GLU A 75 -5.31 20.28 -21.60
CA GLU A 75 -6.53 20.06 -20.84
C GLU A 75 -6.39 18.81 -19.97
N VAL A 76 -6.84 18.88 -18.71
CA VAL A 76 -6.77 17.78 -17.74
C VAL A 76 -8.18 17.27 -17.43
N THR A 77 -8.37 15.97 -17.59
CA THR A 77 -9.57 15.27 -17.14
C THR A 77 -9.17 14.24 -16.08
N GLU A 78 -9.74 14.34 -14.90
CA GLU A 78 -9.50 13.39 -13.81
C GLU A 78 -10.65 12.39 -13.72
N MET A 79 -10.30 11.11 -13.59
CA MET A 79 -11.25 10.03 -13.41
C MET A 79 -10.81 9.16 -12.24
N GLN A 80 -11.74 8.77 -11.42
CA GLN A 80 -11.48 7.86 -10.30
C GLN A 80 -11.96 6.46 -10.66
N LEU A 81 -11.09 5.45 -10.45
CA LEU A 81 -11.48 4.06 -10.50
C LEU A 81 -12.20 3.71 -9.21
N VAL A 82 -13.50 3.46 -9.30
CA VAL A 82 -14.37 3.21 -8.13
C VAL A 82 -14.32 1.74 -7.70
N SER A 83 -14.03 0.81 -8.63
CA SER A 83 -14.03 -0.61 -8.33
C SER A 83 -12.70 -1.06 -7.75
N GLN A 84 -12.75 -1.66 -6.56
CA GLN A 84 -11.61 -2.28 -5.90
C GLN A 84 -11.60 -3.78 -6.16
N PHE A 85 -10.50 -4.29 -6.70
CA PHE A 85 -10.32 -5.73 -6.96
C PHE A 85 -9.29 -6.38 -6.01
N ARG A 86 -8.46 -5.60 -5.32
CA ARG A 86 -7.52 -6.11 -4.33
C ARG A 86 -8.25 -6.58 -3.09
N CYS A 87 -7.62 -7.47 -2.34
CA CYS A 87 -8.16 -7.98 -1.08
C CYS A 87 -9.59 -8.52 -1.22
N ASN A 88 -9.85 -9.25 -2.31
CA ASN A 88 -11.17 -9.81 -2.65
C ASN A 88 -12.26 -8.74 -2.82
N GLY A 89 -11.89 -7.54 -3.29
CA GLY A 89 -12.81 -6.43 -3.50
C GLY A 89 -13.26 -5.73 -2.21
N SER A 90 -12.54 -5.92 -1.10
CA SER A 90 -12.90 -5.35 0.20
C SER A 90 -12.35 -3.92 0.36
N ASP A 91 -13.17 -2.91 0.12
CA ASP A 91 -12.88 -1.52 0.48
C ASP A 91 -12.74 -1.37 2.00
N GLY A 92 -13.51 -2.13 2.78
CA GLY A 92 -13.46 -2.14 4.24
C GLY A 92 -12.09 -2.58 4.77
N TYR A 93 -11.46 -3.59 4.15
CA TYR A 93 -10.12 -4.02 4.55
C TYR A 93 -9.06 -2.95 4.31
N ILE A 94 -9.09 -2.27 3.16
CA ILE A 94 -8.14 -1.20 2.86
C ILE A 94 -8.34 -0.02 3.81
N ALA A 95 -9.57 0.39 4.06
CA ALA A 95 -9.89 1.43 5.03
C ALA A 95 -9.43 1.04 6.44
N PHE A 96 -9.62 -0.24 6.83
CA PHE A 96 -9.12 -0.78 8.08
C PHE A 96 -7.59 -0.69 8.19
N ILE A 97 -6.85 -1.05 7.14
CA ILE A 97 -5.37 -0.93 7.14
C ILE A 97 -4.93 0.53 7.22
N ASP A 98 -5.59 1.45 6.52
CA ASP A 98 -5.28 2.88 6.58
C ASP A 98 -5.46 3.44 8.00
N ASP A 99 -6.52 3.05 8.69
CA ASP A 99 -6.79 3.45 10.06
C ASP A 99 -5.87 2.72 11.06
N LEU A 100 -5.60 1.43 10.86
CA LEU A 100 -4.66 0.64 11.65
C LEU A 100 -3.26 1.26 11.66
N LEU A 101 -2.78 1.71 10.52
CA LEU A 101 -1.49 2.38 10.37
C LEU A 101 -1.53 3.87 10.70
N GLN A 102 -2.71 4.39 11.09
CA GLN A 102 -2.94 5.82 11.35
C GLN A 102 -2.49 6.71 10.17
N ILE A 103 -2.80 6.28 8.95
CA ILE A 103 -2.62 7.06 7.72
C ILE A 103 -3.77 8.05 7.59
N ARG A 104 -5.01 7.56 7.76
CA ARG A 104 -6.24 8.35 7.78
C ARG A 104 -7.29 7.68 8.65
N ASP A 105 -8.12 8.49 9.28
CA ASP A 105 -9.25 7.99 10.06
C ASP A 105 -10.32 7.39 9.13
N THR A 106 -10.99 6.34 9.60
CA THR A 106 -12.15 5.77 8.91
C THR A 106 -13.37 5.77 9.81
N ALA A 107 -14.52 6.04 9.24
CA ALA A 107 -15.80 5.88 9.91
C ALA A 107 -16.25 4.39 9.95
N ASN A 108 -15.65 3.54 9.11
CA ASN A 108 -15.94 2.12 9.04
C ASN A 108 -14.92 1.33 9.84
N PHE A 109 -15.33 0.86 11.03
CA PHE A 109 -14.49 0.07 11.93
C PHE A 109 -14.62 -1.44 11.71
N THR A 110 -15.50 -1.87 10.81
CA THR A 110 -15.74 -3.29 10.52
C THR A 110 -15.07 -3.66 9.20
N MET A 111 -14.50 -4.84 9.16
CA MET A 111 -14.06 -5.44 7.90
C MET A 111 -15.28 -6.03 7.20
N ASP A 112 -15.70 -5.43 6.08
CA ASP A 112 -16.90 -5.85 5.32
C ASP A 112 -16.69 -7.18 4.57
N SER A 113 -15.53 -7.80 4.70
CA SER A 113 -15.23 -9.11 4.11
C SER A 113 -15.06 -10.19 5.18
N PRO A 114 -16.12 -10.92 5.53
CA PRO A 114 -16.04 -11.99 6.54
C PRO A 114 -15.09 -13.12 6.13
N ASP A 115 -14.77 -13.24 4.84
CA ASP A 115 -13.95 -14.31 4.28
C ASP A 115 -12.44 -13.92 4.19
N TYR A 116 -12.07 -12.68 4.53
CA TYR A 116 -10.67 -12.28 4.51
C TYR A 116 -9.94 -12.73 5.78
N ASP A 117 -8.94 -13.60 5.61
CA ASP A 117 -8.22 -14.22 6.73
C ASP A 117 -7.07 -13.32 7.22
N ILE A 118 -7.32 -12.47 8.22
CA ILE A 118 -6.30 -11.63 8.86
C ILE A 118 -6.00 -12.12 10.28
N ARG A 119 -4.71 -12.30 10.60
CA ARG A 119 -4.24 -12.77 11.92
C ARG A 119 -2.91 -12.14 12.30
N VAL A 120 -2.67 -12.02 13.62
CA VAL A 120 -1.38 -11.62 14.20
C VAL A 120 -0.80 -12.78 14.99
N PHE A 121 0.50 -13.02 14.84
CA PHE A 121 1.22 -14.12 15.46
C PHE A 121 2.28 -13.62 16.44
N ASP A 122 2.63 -14.44 17.42
CA ASP A 122 3.63 -14.09 18.42
C ASP A 122 5.04 -14.39 17.94
N THR A 123 5.20 -15.29 17.00
CA THR A 123 6.48 -15.65 16.40
C THR A 123 6.47 -15.56 14.87
N PRO A 124 7.58 -15.20 14.22
CA PRO A 124 7.67 -15.18 12.77
C PRO A 124 7.65 -16.60 12.17
N GLU A 125 8.01 -17.62 12.95
CA GLU A 125 7.97 -19.02 12.53
C GLU A 125 6.54 -19.51 12.34
N GLU A 126 5.57 -19.09 13.19
CA GLU A 126 4.16 -19.40 13.01
C GLU A 126 3.63 -18.83 11.69
N VAL A 127 4.02 -17.59 11.36
CA VAL A 127 3.68 -16.98 10.05
C VAL A 127 4.26 -17.80 8.91
N ARG A 128 5.54 -18.19 9.02
CA ARG A 128 6.23 -18.99 7.99
C ARG A 128 5.53 -20.32 7.74
N GLN A 129 5.22 -21.05 8.80
CA GLN A 129 4.55 -22.36 8.70
C GLN A 129 3.20 -22.23 8.00
N LEU A 130 2.40 -21.24 8.40
CA LEU A 130 1.09 -21.02 7.77
C LEU A 130 1.22 -20.60 6.31
N ILE A 131 2.18 -19.77 5.95
CA ILE A 131 2.44 -19.40 4.55
C ILE A 131 2.86 -20.62 3.73
N ILE A 132 3.71 -21.50 4.27
CA ILE A 132 4.09 -22.75 3.59
C ILE A 132 2.86 -23.65 3.37
N GLU A 133 1.98 -23.78 4.35
CA GLU A 133 0.73 -24.54 4.20
C GLU A 133 -0.18 -23.94 3.12
N LYS A 134 -0.41 -22.66 3.16
CA LYS A 134 -1.23 -21.97 2.15
C LYS A 134 -0.61 -22.04 0.75
N ASN A 135 0.72 -22.03 0.66
CA ASN A 135 1.42 -22.12 -0.62
C ASN A 135 1.25 -23.48 -1.31
N LYS A 136 1.05 -24.57 -0.55
CA LYS A 136 0.79 -25.90 -1.11
C LYS A 136 -0.49 -25.95 -1.95
N LEU A 137 -1.45 -25.05 -1.72
CA LEU A 137 -2.73 -25.04 -2.41
C LEU A 137 -2.62 -24.53 -3.86
N ALA A 138 -1.81 -23.48 -4.10
CA ALA A 138 -1.78 -22.81 -5.40
C ALA A 138 -0.44 -22.13 -5.74
N ASN A 139 0.62 -22.34 -4.98
CA ASN A 139 1.90 -21.62 -5.11
C ASN A 139 1.75 -20.08 -5.15
N ARG A 140 0.82 -19.53 -4.39
CA ARG A 140 0.47 -18.10 -4.36
C ARG A 140 0.48 -17.53 -2.94
N ALA A 141 1.36 -18.02 -2.06
CA ALA A 141 1.57 -17.47 -0.73
C ALA A 141 3.04 -17.13 -0.51
N ARG A 142 3.35 -15.94 0.02
CA ARG A 142 4.73 -15.43 0.18
C ARG A 142 4.91 -14.71 1.51
N ILE A 143 6.15 -14.73 2.00
CA ILE A 143 6.57 -13.88 3.12
C ILE A 143 7.09 -12.56 2.55
N LEU A 144 6.66 -11.46 3.14
CA LEU A 144 7.05 -10.10 2.81
C LEU A 144 7.56 -9.41 4.07
N ALA A 145 8.58 -8.57 3.96
CA ALA A 145 9.07 -7.87 5.13
C ALA A 145 9.43 -6.41 4.84
N GLY A 146 9.36 -5.56 5.88
CA GLY A 146 9.94 -4.22 5.87
C GLY A 146 11.46 -4.29 5.75
N TYR A 147 12.07 -3.31 5.10
CA TYR A 147 13.50 -3.35 4.79
C TYR A 147 14.35 -2.91 6.00
N CYS A 148 14.27 -3.67 7.11
CA CYS A 148 14.96 -3.38 8.37
C CYS A 148 16.26 -4.18 8.54
N TRP A 149 16.51 -5.17 7.70
CA TRP A 149 17.68 -6.03 7.76
C TRP A 149 18.58 -5.78 6.55
N GLU A 150 19.88 -5.77 6.79
CA GLU A 150 20.87 -5.58 5.73
C GLU A 150 20.78 -6.67 4.66
N TRP A 151 21.07 -6.31 3.43
CA TRP A 151 21.14 -7.22 2.29
C TRP A 151 22.52 -7.12 1.63
N PRO A 152 23.54 -7.79 2.19
CA PRO A 152 24.91 -7.71 1.71
C PRO A 152 25.03 -8.28 0.27
N THR A 153 25.68 -7.52 -0.60
CA THR A 153 25.84 -7.94 -2.00
C THR A 153 26.60 -9.26 -2.14
N SER A 154 27.53 -9.56 -1.23
CA SER A 154 28.29 -10.82 -1.17
C SER A 154 27.39 -12.03 -0.91
N GLU A 155 26.31 -11.87 -0.17
CA GLU A 155 25.44 -12.96 0.29
C GLU A 155 24.19 -13.18 -0.57
N ARG A 156 23.93 -12.34 -1.54
CA ARG A 156 22.68 -12.34 -2.34
C ARG A 156 22.35 -13.66 -3.06
N LYS A 157 23.32 -14.54 -3.23
CA LYS A 157 23.14 -15.87 -3.84
C LYS A 157 23.40 -17.02 -2.87
N ASN A 158 23.69 -16.70 -1.63
CA ASN A 158 24.00 -17.69 -0.60
C ASN A 158 22.70 -18.15 0.07
N THR A 159 22.19 -19.29 -0.32
CA THR A 159 20.95 -19.86 0.23
C THR A 159 21.07 -20.29 1.71
N ASN A 160 22.30 -20.36 2.24
CA ASN A 160 22.55 -20.68 3.64
C ASN A 160 22.69 -19.43 4.52
N TYR A 161 22.69 -18.24 3.91
CA TYR A 161 22.76 -16.98 4.64
C TYR A 161 21.34 -16.43 4.82
N HIS A 162 20.99 -16.18 6.08
CA HIS A 162 19.70 -15.59 6.41
C HIS A 162 19.89 -14.11 6.78
N ASP A 163 19.44 -13.25 5.89
CA ASP A 163 19.54 -11.79 6.08
C ASP A 163 18.62 -11.31 7.20
N ILE A 164 17.39 -11.82 7.25
CA ILE A 164 16.41 -11.51 8.28
C ILE A 164 16.60 -12.51 9.41
N GLN A 165 17.03 -12.04 10.57
CA GLN A 165 17.21 -12.83 11.79
C GLN A 165 16.42 -12.24 12.94
N ILE A 166 15.57 -13.05 13.57
CA ILE A 166 14.71 -12.67 14.70
C ILE A 166 14.73 -13.82 15.70
N GLY A 167 15.58 -13.71 16.74
CA GLY A 167 15.85 -14.83 17.63
C GLY A 167 16.41 -16.03 16.84
N ASP A 168 15.77 -17.17 16.95
CA ASP A 168 16.14 -18.40 16.23
C ASP A 168 15.57 -18.46 14.79
N PHE A 169 14.67 -17.56 14.45
CA PHE A 169 14.11 -17.48 13.09
C PHE A 169 15.09 -16.85 12.14
N GLY A 170 15.27 -17.49 10.97
CA GLY A 170 16.10 -16.96 9.87
C GLY A 170 15.47 -17.17 8.51
N ILE A 171 15.50 -16.15 7.64
CA ILE A 171 15.06 -16.21 6.25
C ILE A 171 15.88 -15.26 5.38
N SER A 172 16.11 -15.65 4.13
CA SER A 172 16.90 -14.87 3.18
C SER A 172 16.05 -13.88 2.38
N TRP A 173 16.64 -12.76 1.95
CA TRP A 173 16.03 -11.83 1.01
C TRP A 173 16.12 -12.33 -0.43
N ASN A 174 15.01 -12.23 -1.19
CA ASN A 174 14.96 -12.19 -2.66
C ASN A 174 16.03 -13.03 -3.37
N LEU A 175 16.22 -14.31 -3.03
CA LEU A 175 17.25 -15.20 -3.61
C LEU A 175 17.10 -15.34 -5.13
N GLN A 176 15.88 -15.27 -5.65
CA GLN A 176 15.54 -15.35 -7.07
C GLN A 176 15.69 -14.00 -7.81
N ASN A 177 16.40 -13.02 -7.24
CA ASN A 177 16.56 -11.66 -7.80
C ASN A 177 15.24 -10.94 -8.11
N GLY A 178 14.15 -11.33 -7.49
CA GLY A 178 12.83 -10.72 -7.62
C GLY A 178 12.07 -11.03 -8.92
N GLN A 179 12.72 -11.43 -10.00
CA GLN A 179 12.05 -11.63 -11.30
C GLN A 179 11.07 -12.80 -11.31
N ALA A 180 11.37 -13.87 -10.58
CA ALA A 180 10.51 -15.05 -10.49
C ALA A 180 9.81 -15.19 -9.13
N PHE A 181 9.91 -14.19 -8.25
CA PHE A 181 9.42 -14.27 -6.87
C PHE A 181 7.95 -14.71 -6.75
N ALA A 182 7.09 -14.22 -7.64
CA ALA A 182 5.67 -14.57 -7.59
C ALA A 182 5.37 -16.00 -8.05
N ILE A 183 6.18 -16.57 -8.96
CA ILE A 183 5.86 -17.81 -9.67
C ILE A 183 6.77 -18.99 -9.31
N SER A 184 8.00 -18.72 -8.83
CA SER A 184 8.92 -19.79 -8.45
C SER A 184 8.40 -20.54 -7.21
N PRO A 185 8.31 -21.88 -7.25
CA PRO A 185 7.89 -22.67 -6.08
C PRO A 185 8.82 -22.48 -4.87
N ASP A 186 10.11 -22.24 -5.09
CA ASP A 186 11.10 -22.09 -4.03
C ASP A 186 11.02 -20.75 -3.31
N SER A 187 10.39 -19.74 -3.92
CA SER A 187 10.24 -18.40 -3.33
C SER A 187 9.38 -18.36 -2.08
N VAL A 188 8.70 -19.44 -1.71
CA VAL A 188 8.04 -19.57 -0.40
C VAL A 188 9.06 -19.63 0.75
N ASN A 189 10.33 -19.97 0.46
CA ASN A 189 11.42 -20.07 1.43
C ASN A 189 12.25 -18.80 1.57
N GLU A 190 11.86 -17.73 0.87
CA GLU A 190 12.51 -16.44 0.91
C GLU A 190 11.52 -15.32 1.24
N ALA A 191 12.01 -14.18 1.69
CA ALA A 191 11.21 -12.99 1.94
C ALA A 191 11.33 -11.99 0.77
N GLY A 192 10.21 -11.43 0.33
CA GLY A 192 10.18 -10.32 -0.60
C GLY A 192 10.18 -8.97 0.12
N CYS A 193 10.85 -7.97 -0.46
CA CYS A 193 10.74 -6.59 -0.02
C CYS A 193 9.71 -5.82 -0.87
N ILE A 194 9.45 -4.58 -0.51
CA ILE A 194 8.49 -3.72 -1.23
C ILE A 194 8.84 -3.61 -2.74
N HIS A 195 10.11 -3.47 -3.10
CA HIS A 195 10.54 -3.34 -4.49
C HIS A 195 10.35 -4.61 -5.31
N THR A 196 10.37 -5.77 -4.67
CA THR A 196 10.14 -7.07 -5.31
C THR A 196 8.65 -7.35 -5.52
N THR A 197 7.79 -6.83 -4.65
CA THR A 197 6.39 -7.20 -4.58
C THR A 197 5.41 -6.14 -5.08
N GLN A 198 5.89 -4.93 -5.31
CA GLN A 198 5.07 -3.87 -5.89
C GLN A 198 4.61 -4.26 -7.30
N GLY A 199 3.30 -4.13 -7.59
CA GLY A 199 2.70 -4.62 -8.83
C GLY A 199 2.35 -6.12 -8.84
N LEU A 200 2.72 -6.90 -7.81
CA LEU A 200 2.37 -8.32 -7.70
C LEU A 200 1.20 -8.54 -6.72
N GLU A 201 0.51 -9.67 -6.89
CA GLU A 201 -0.58 -10.11 -6.03
C GLU A 201 -0.43 -11.60 -5.67
N PHE A 202 -0.77 -11.91 -4.42
CA PHE A 202 -0.71 -13.27 -3.87
C PHE A 202 -2.06 -13.66 -3.28
N ASP A 203 -2.34 -14.94 -3.12
CA ASP A 203 -3.53 -15.36 -2.39
C ASP A 203 -3.38 -15.04 -0.89
N TYR A 204 -2.21 -15.32 -0.32
CA TYR A 204 -1.89 -15.04 1.08
C TYR A 204 -0.51 -14.40 1.22
N VAL A 205 -0.39 -13.47 2.14
CA VAL A 205 0.89 -12.86 2.51
C VAL A 205 1.16 -12.99 4.00
N GLY A 206 2.40 -13.32 4.34
CA GLY A 206 2.93 -13.17 5.68
C GLY A 206 3.75 -11.89 5.75
N VAL A 207 3.38 -10.92 6.59
CA VAL A 207 4.06 -9.62 6.65
C VAL A 207 4.84 -9.51 7.95
N ILE A 208 6.15 -9.33 7.85
CA ILE A 208 7.05 -9.08 8.98
C ILE A 208 7.28 -7.56 9.09
N ILE A 209 6.77 -6.97 10.15
CA ILE A 209 7.01 -5.56 10.51
C ILE A 209 8.27 -5.50 11.37
N GLY A 210 9.26 -4.74 10.92
CA GLY A 210 10.52 -4.57 11.62
C GLY A 210 10.51 -3.43 12.65
N ASP A 211 11.71 -3.09 13.14
CA ASP A 211 11.89 -2.08 14.18
C ASP A 211 11.66 -0.64 13.70
N ASP A 212 11.43 -0.44 12.40
CA ASP A 212 11.09 0.85 11.82
C ASP A 212 9.66 1.31 12.11
N MET A 213 8.83 0.44 12.72
CA MET A 213 7.46 0.77 13.15
C MET A 213 7.15 0.19 14.53
N ARG A 214 6.61 1.02 15.43
CA ARG A 214 6.22 0.63 16.78
C ARG A 214 4.95 1.35 17.23
N TYR A 215 4.33 0.87 18.28
CA TYR A 215 3.17 1.51 18.89
C TYR A 215 3.52 1.96 20.31
N GLU A 216 3.40 3.26 20.56
CA GLU A 216 3.69 3.88 21.85
C GLU A 216 2.70 5.02 22.14
N SER A 217 2.19 5.07 23.36
CA SER A 217 1.34 6.18 23.85
C SER A 217 0.16 6.52 22.93
N GLY A 218 -0.50 5.50 22.36
CA GLY A 218 -1.66 5.68 21.48
C GLY A 218 -1.34 5.99 20.03
N LYS A 219 -0.05 5.97 19.65
CA LYS A 219 0.37 6.34 18.29
C LYS A 219 1.23 5.26 17.64
N VAL A 220 1.02 5.09 16.34
CA VAL A 220 1.95 4.39 15.46
C VAL A 220 3.09 5.33 15.15
N ILE A 221 4.30 4.94 15.57
CA ILE A 221 5.53 5.73 15.42
C ILE A 221 6.45 5.01 14.44
N THR A 222 6.97 5.77 13.47
CA THR A 222 7.94 5.27 12.50
C THR A 222 9.33 5.81 12.78
N ASP A 223 10.34 5.03 12.43
CA ASP A 223 11.76 5.38 12.65
C ASP A 223 12.63 4.88 11.48
N PHE A 224 12.90 5.77 10.54
CA PHE A 224 13.71 5.44 9.36
C PHE A 224 15.17 5.08 9.70
N THR A 225 15.66 5.43 10.90
CA THR A 225 17.02 5.06 11.32
C THR A 225 17.17 3.58 11.63
N ARG A 226 16.05 2.87 11.81
CA ARG A 226 15.98 1.42 12.01
C ARG A 226 15.91 0.62 10.71
N ARG A 227 15.81 1.29 9.58
CA ARG A 227 15.89 0.64 8.27
C ARG A 227 17.34 0.34 7.90
N ALA A 228 17.52 -0.71 7.12
CA ALA A 228 18.84 -1.12 6.65
C ALA A 228 19.59 0.00 5.92
N SER A 229 20.90 0.03 6.05
CA SER A 229 21.73 1.02 5.33
C SER A 229 21.70 0.82 3.82
N THR A 230 21.43 -0.40 3.39
CA THR A 230 21.29 -0.81 1.98
C THR A 230 19.95 -0.39 1.36
N ASP A 231 18.98 0.07 2.16
CA ASP A 231 17.70 0.54 1.64
C ASP A 231 17.83 1.85 0.87
N GLN A 232 17.63 1.78 -0.44
CA GLN A 232 17.72 2.94 -1.32
C GLN A 232 16.54 3.90 -1.15
N SER A 233 15.39 3.45 -0.68
CA SER A 233 14.19 4.28 -0.50
C SER A 233 14.38 5.40 0.51
N ILE A 234 15.28 5.22 1.48
CA ILE A 234 15.57 6.18 2.55
C ILE A 234 16.90 6.93 2.38
N LYS A 235 17.64 6.68 1.29
CA LYS A 235 18.96 7.26 1.10
C LYS A 235 18.94 8.79 1.16
N GLU A 236 17.95 9.41 0.55
CA GLU A 236 17.79 10.86 0.52
C GLU A 236 17.24 11.40 1.84
N LEU A 237 16.47 10.60 2.61
CA LEU A 237 16.01 10.99 3.95
C LEU A 237 17.16 11.25 4.91
N LYS A 238 18.21 10.43 4.86
CA LYS A 238 19.41 10.64 5.68
C LYS A 238 20.11 11.98 5.37
N LYS A 239 20.02 12.43 4.13
CA LYS A 239 20.55 13.74 3.70
C LYS A 239 19.59 14.86 4.14
N LEU A 240 18.29 14.69 3.92
CA LEU A 240 17.26 15.66 4.29
C LEU A 240 17.22 15.88 5.81
N ALA A 241 17.41 14.83 6.62
CA ALA A 241 17.42 14.91 8.07
C ALA A 241 18.54 15.82 8.63
N LYS A 242 19.59 16.07 7.86
CA LYS A 242 20.67 17.00 8.26
C LYS A 242 20.28 18.46 8.05
N SER A 243 19.47 18.77 7.05
CA SER A 243 19.03 20.13 6.71
C SER A 243 17.65 20.48 7.26
N SER A 244 16.73 19.52 7.27
CA SER A 244 15.32 19.71 7.64
C SER A 244 14.81 18.49 8.41
N PRO A 245 15.16 18.31 9.71
CA PRO A 245 14.83 17.11 10.48
C PRO A 245 13.33 16.79 10.55
N GLU A 246 12.49 17.81 10.74
CA GLU A 246 11.05 17.61 10.86
C GLU A 246 10.42 17.22 9.52
N GLU A 247 10.84 17.79 8.42
CA GLU A 247 10.40 17.37 7.09
C GLU A 247 10.83 15.94 6.79
N ALA A 248 12.05 15.57 7.16
CA ALA A 248 12.53 14.19 7.00
C ALA A 248 11.69 13.20 7.79
N LYS A 249 11.24 13.53 9.00
CA LYS A 249 10.34 12.68 9.79
C LYS A 249 8.99 12.51 9.13
N VAL A 250 8.37 13.58 8.64
CA VAL A 250 7.07 13.53 7.95
C VAL A 250 7.15 12.66 6.70
N ARG A 251 8.17 12.86 5.87
CA ARG A 251 8.40 12.05 4.67
C ARG A 251 8.69 10.58 4.99
N ALA A 252 9.47 10.34 6.03
CA ALA A 252 9.76 8.99 6.49
C ALA A 252 8.50 8.27 6.97
N ASP A 253 7.65 8.95 7.74
CA ASP A 253 6.38 8.40 8.23
C ASP A 253 5.49 7.95 7.06
N GLU A 254 5.32 8.82 6.05
CA GLU A 254 4.58 8.53 4.83
C GLU A 254 5.14 7.27 4.12
N ILE A 255 6.45 7.24 3.85
CA ILE A 255 7.10 6.15 3.12
C ILE A 255 6.99 4.82 3.88
N ILE A 256 7.23 4.81 5.18
CA ILE A 256 7.21 3.59 5.99
C ILE A 256 5.77 3.06 6.09
N LYS A 257 4.81 3.91 6.37
CA LYS A 257 3.39 3.53 6.44
C LYS A 257 2.88 3.02 5.09
N ASN A 258 3.17 3.72 4.00
CA ASN A 258 2.82 3.29 2.64
C ASN A 258 3.47 1.95 2.27
N THR A 259 4.72 1.72 2.72
CA THR A 259 5.40 0.43 2.54
C THR A 259 4.59 -0.70 3.18
N TYR A 260 4.26 -0.60 4.46
CA TYR A 260 3.51 -1.66 5.15
C TYR A 260 2.06 -1.77 4.65
N ARG A 261 1.40 -0.66 4.35
CA ARG A 261 0.09 -0.65 3.68
C ARG A 261 0.14 -1.47 2.39
N THR A 262 1.13 -1.19 1.55
CA THR A 262 1.31 -1.90 0.29
C THR A 262 1.56 -3.39 0.51
N LEU A 263 2.46 -3.77 1.41
CA LEU A 263 2.75 -5.17 1.71
C LEU A 263 1.51 -5.92 2.22
N MET A 264 0.76 -5.32 3.15
CA MET A 264 -0.45 -5.92 3.73
C MET A 264 -1.59 -6.09 2.72
N THR A 265 -1.66 -5.22 1.71
CA THR A 265 -2.70 -5.29 0.67
C THR A 265 -2.32 -6.15 -0.55
N ARG A 266 -1.20 -6.87 -0.52
CA ARG A 266 -0.81 -7.82 -1.59
C ARG A 266 -1.50 -9.18 -1.49
N GLY A 267 -2.08 -9.53 -0.33
CA GLY A 267 -2.87 -10.75 -0.15
C GLY A 267 -4.31 -10.56 -0.63
N MET A 268 -4.75 -11.40 -1.55
CA MET A 268 -6.14 -11.38 -2.04
C MET A 268 -7.11 -12.02 -1.06
N LYS A 269 -6.67 -13.06 -0.32
CA LYS A 269 -7.51 -13.88 0.57
C LYS A 269 -7.12 -13.76 2.03
N GLY A 270 -5.89 -13.29 2.33
CA GLY A 270 -5.48 -13.13 3.72
C GLY A 270 -4.09 -12.54 3.91
N CYS A 271 -3.91 -12.00 5.13
CA CYS A 271 -2.67 -11.36 5.59
C CYS A 271 -2.34 -11.84 7.01
N TYR A 272 -1.15 -12.39 7.19
CA TYR A 272 -0.64 -12.91 8.45
C TYR A 272 0.51 -12.04 8.94
N ILE A 273 0.37 -11.45 10.12
CA ILE A 273 1.23 -10.36 10.57
C ILE A 273 2.09 -10.82 11.75
N TYR A 274 3.36 -10.50 11.69
CA TYR A 274 4.26 -10.51 12.84
C TYR A 274 4.96 -9.15 12.95
N CYS A 275 5.12 -8.66 14.19
CA CYS A 275 5.87 -7.42 14.47
C CYS A 275 7.00 -7.73 15.45
N THR A 276 8.19 -7.17 15.23
CA THR A 276 9.29 -7.25 16.22
C THR A 276 8.93 -6.53 17.51
N ASN A 277 8.21 -5.40 17.40
CA ASN A 277 7.73 -4.64 18.56
C ASN A 277 6.46 -5.27 19.17
N ALA A 278 6.54 -5.71 20.45
CA ALA A 278 5.41 -6.34 21.15
C ALA A 278 4.20 -5.40 21.28
N GLY A 279 4.44 -4.11 21.58
CA GLY A 279 3.35 -3.12 21.68
C GLY A 279 2.58 -2.97 20.37
N MET A 280 3.28 -3.02 19.22
CA MET A 280 2.64 -3.00 17.89
C MET A 280 1.84 -4.28 17.64
N ARG A 281 2.36 -5.46 18.02
CA ARG A 281 1.63 -6.74 17.93
C ARG A 281 0.31 -6.68 18.69
N ASP A 282 0.37 -6.26 19.96
CA ASP A 282 -0.80 -6.19 20.83
C ASP A 282 -1.83 -5.16 20.33
N TYR A 283 -1.35 -4.02 19.84
CA TYR A 283 -2.21 -3.02 19.21
C TYR A 283 -2.93 -3.59 18.01
N ILE A 284 -2.23 -4.19 17.05
CA ILE A 284 -2.84 -4.76 15.85
C ILE A 284 -3.83 -5.87 16.22
N ARG A 285 -3.48 -6.75 17.16
CA ARG A 285 -4.35 -7.83 17.63
C ARG A 285 -5.69 -7.29 18.15
N LYS A 286 -5.65 -6.31 19.06
CA LYS A 286 -6.85 -5.66 19.59
C LYS A 286 -7.70 -5.01 18.49
N ARG A 287 -7.05 -4.36 17.52
CA ARG A 287 -7.77 -3.72 16.41
C ARG A 287 -8.46 -4.75 15.50
N ILE A 288 -7.83 -5.88 15.22
CA ILE A 288 -8.43 -6.97 14.45
C ILE A 288 -9.59 -7.60 15.21
N GLU A 289 -9.45 -7.87 16.50
CA GLU A 289 -10.50 -8.45 17.34
C GLU A 289 -11.73 -7.54 17.38
N ALA A 290 -11.53 -6.24 17.56
CA ALA A 290 -12.60 -5.24 17.52
C ALA A 290 -13.30 -5.20 16.16
N ALA A 291 -12.54 -5.18 15.05
CA ALA A 291 -13.09 -5.14 13.70
C ALA A 291 -13.86 -6.43 13.32
N GLN A 292 -13.48 -7.58 13.90
CA GLN A 292 -14.18 -8.85 13.72
C GLN A 292 -15.37 -9.05 14.66
N GLY A 293 -15.68 -8.07 15.51
CA GLY A 293 -16.77 -8.17 16.49
C GLY A 293 -16.51 -9.19 17.59
N LYS A 294 -15.24 -9.60 17.80
CA LYS A 294 -14.84 -10.55 18.85
C LYS A 294 -14.54 -9.85 20.18
N ASP A 295 -14.53 -8.52 20.20
CA ASP A 295 -14.33 -7.74 21.41
C ASP A 295 -15.65 -7.65 22.18
N ASN A 296 -15.79 -8.55 23.17
CA ASN A 296 -16.97 -8.57 24.05
C ASN A 296 -17.06 -7.32 24.95
N HIS A 297 -15.97 -6.58 25.16
CA HIS A 297 -15.98 -5.35 25.95
C HIS A 297 -16.72 -4.21 25.22
N HIS A 298 -16.60 -4.09 23.91
CA HIS A 298 -17.31 -3.06 23.17
C HIS A 298 -18.83 -3.29 23.14
N LYS A 299 -19.31 -4.54 23.15
CA LYS A 299 -20.76 -4.83 23.21
C LYS A 299 -21.36 -4.55 24.59
N ALA A 300 -20.60 -4.79 25.67
CA ALA A 300 -21.04 -4.54 27.02
C ALA A 300 -21.13 -3.02 27.31
N ASP A 301 -20.16 -2.23 26.88
CA ASP A 301 -20.15 -0.78 27.02
C ASP A 301 -21.25 -0.07 26.23
N TYR A 302 -21.70 -0.68 25.13
CA TYR A 302 -22.81 -0.16 24.32
C TYR A 302 -24.19 -0.41 24.98
N ASP A 303 -24.37 -1.48 25.71
CA ASP A 303 -25.68 -1.83 26.29
C ASP A 303 -25.89 -1.20 27.70
N GLU A 304 -24.82 -0.90 28.43
CA GLU A 304 -24.93 -0.45 29.82
C GLU A 304 -25.08 1.06 29.99
N PHE A 305 -24.61 1.87 29.05
CA PHE A 305 -24.64 3.34 29.20
C PHE A 305 -25.43 4.11 28.15
N GLY A 306 -25.93 3.52 27.07
CA GLY A 306 -26.75 4.21 26.04
C GLY A 306 -26.10 5.47 25.41
N ASN A 307 -24.92 5.86 25.90
CA ASN A 307 -24.27 7.13 25.52
C ASN A 307 -23.49 7.02 24.19
N ILE A 308 -23.15 5.84 23.73
CA ILE A 308 -22.41 5.67 22.48
C ILE A 308 -23.34 5.81 21.27
N ASN A 309 -24.61 5.45 21.39
CA ASN A 309 -25.63 5.76 20.38
C ASN A 309 -25.77 7.27 20.14
N LEU A 310 -25.61 8.10 21.18
CA LEU A 310 -25.61 9.57 21.06
C LEU A 310 -24.37 10.10 20.33
N SER A 311 -23.20 9.48 20.46
CA SER A 311 -21.99 9.88 19.73
C SER A 311 -22.04 9.48 18.25
N MET A 312 -22.67 8.35 17.93
CA MET A 312 -22.90 7.94 16.54
C MET A 312 -24.01 8.75 15.85
N GLU A 313 -25.06 9.13 16.57
CA GLU A 313 -26.07 10.05 16.03
C GLU A 313 -25.51 11.45 15.79
N ASN A 314 -24.65 11.95 16.68
CA ASN A 314 -23.93 13.20 16.47
C ASN A 314 -22.90 13.13 15.32
N ALA A 315 -22.26 12.00 15.11
CA ALA A 315 -21.38 11.79 13.95
C ALA A 315 -22.18 11.70 12.63
N LYS A 316 -23.32 11.01 12.63
CA LYS A 316 -24.24 11.00 11.48
C LYS A 316 -24.89 12.36 11.22
N GLY A 317 -25.20 13.14 12.26
CA GLY A 317 -25.70 14.50 12.14
C GLY A 317 -24.68 15.47 11.54
N LYS A 318 -23.44 15.43 11.98
CA LYS A 318 -22.35 16.25 11.41
C LYS A 318 -22.04 15.91 9.95
N TYR A 319 -22.22 14.66 9.54
CA TYR A 319 -22.02 14.24 8.14
C TYR A 319 -23.18 14.64 7.21
N LYS A 320 -24.39 14.80 7.73
CA LYS A 320 -25.54 15.26 6.93
C LYS A 320 -25.44 16.73 6.50
N ASP A 321 -24.77 17.55 7.31
CA ASP A 321 -24.66 18.99 7.03
C ASP A 321 -23.53 19.37 6.08
N THR A 322 -22.66 18.41 5.70
CA THR A 322 -21.51 18.65 4.80
C THR A 322 -21.62 17.96 3.43
N VAL A 323 -22.65 17.14 3.22
CA VAL A 323 -22.89 16.53 1.90
C VAL A 323 -23.91 17.38 1.15
N ASN A 324 -23.41 18.17 0.20
CA ASN A 324 -24.21 18.88 -0.79
C ASN A 324 -25.14 17.88 -1.52
N SER A 325 -26.41 18.25 -1.67
CA SER A 325 -27.55 17.43 -2.08
C SER A 325 -27.56 16.98 -3.56
N ASP A 326 -26.40 16.87 -4.21
CA ASP A 326 -26.30 16.56 -5.64
C ASP A 326 -25.78 15.15 -5.96
N TYR A 327 -25.77 14.23 -4.98
CA TYR A 327 -25.55 12.81 -5.29
C TYR A 327 -26.88 12.14 -5.65
N TYR A 328 -27.06 11.89 -6.93
CA TYR A 328 -28.11 11.02 -7.45
C TYR A 328 -27.98 9.61 -6.84
N GLU A 329 -29.03 9.16 -6.16
CA GLU A 329 -29.21 7.73 -5.87
C GLU A 329 -29.33 6.96 -7.19
N VAL A 330 -28.25 6.30 -7.59
CA VAL A 330 -28.29 5.35 -8.72
C VAL A 330 -28.90 4.07 -8.18
N THR A 331 -30.22 3.95 -8.26
CA THR A 331 -30.91 2.68 -7.97
C THR A 331 -30.59 1.66 -9.06
N LYS A 332 -30.58 0.35 -8.72
CA LYS A 332 -30.32 -0.76 -9.66
C LYS A 332 -31.23 -0.72 -10.92
N GLU A 333 -32.35 -0.06 -10.86
CA GLU A 333 -33.29 0.11 -11.96
C GLU A 333 -32.79 1.08 -13.05
N ASN A 334 -32.04 2.13 -12.70
CA ASN A 334 -31.52 3.09 -13.68
C ASN A 334 -30.39 2.51 -14.54
N VAL A 335 -29.60 1.57 -14.00
CA VAL A 335 -28.53 0.89 -14.77
C VAL A 335 -29.08 -0.08 -15.81
N ALA A 336 -30.25 -0.67 -15.57
CA ALA A 336 -30.91 -1.56 -16.51
C ALA A 336 -31.55 -0.81 -17.68
N ALA A 337 -32.09 0.39 -17.46
CA ALA A 337 -32.74 1.20 -18.48
C ALA A 337 -31.74 1.76 -19.53
N GLU A 338 -30.57 2.25 -19.10
CA GLU A 338 -29.54 2.73 -20.02
C GLU A 338 -28.94 1.65 -20.91
N LYS A 339 -28.82 0.41 -20.41
CA LYS A 339 -28.34 -0.71 -21.23
C LYS A 339 -29.32 -1.15 -22.31
N ILE A 340 -30.62 -0.97 -22.12
CA ILE A 340 -31.64 -1.39 -23.07
C ILE A 340 -31.79 -0.40 -24.23
N GLU A 341 -31.59 0.90 -24.04
CA GLU A 341 -31.64 1.89 -25.13
C GLU A 341 -30.42 1.83 -26.05
N LYS A 342 -29.25 1.43 -25.57
CA LYS A 342 -28.05 1.31 -26.41
C LYS A 342 -28.08 0.15 -27.40
N TYR A 343 -28.90 -0.88 -27.17
CA TYR A 343 -29.06 -2.05 -28.07
C TYR A 343 -30.23 -1.95 -29.02
N LYS A 344 -31.03 -0.88 -28.99
CA LYS A 344 -32.15 -0.67 -29.95
C LYS A 344 -31.79 0.24 -31.11
N LYS A 345 -30.54 0.67 -31.24
CA LYS A 345 -30.05 1.55 -32.32
C LYS A 345 -28.89 0.95 -33.12
N VAL A 346 -28.92 -0.37 -33.37
CA VAL A 346 -28.09 -1.04 -34.37
C VAL A 346 -29.01 -1.90 -35.25
#